data_3708142b43e098c2ae4e82c1a63cb922
#
_entry.id   3708142b43e098c2ae4e82c1a63cb922
#
_cell.length_a   1.000
_cell.length_b   1.000
_cell.length_c   1.000
_cell.angle_alpha   90.00
_cell.angle_beta   90.00
_cell.angle_gamma   90.00
#
_symmetry.space_group_name_H-M   'P 1'
#
loop_
_entity.id
_entity.type
_entity.pdbx_description
1 polymer ?
#
loop_
_entity_poly.entity_id
_entity_poly.type
_entity_poly.pdbx_seq_one_letter_code
_entity_poly.pdbx_strand_id
1 'polypeptide(L)'
;EQLDLWMAGENYCRYQFYQATQEADLIIVEGAMGMFDGDPSSADLAATFNIPMAIVMDVKGMAQTAAAIAMGLANYRDDVQVAGLIANSCSTERHRQLIEDALPESLPLLATLPRSELVSLPERHLGLVQASEVRNELELRFEAGADWLVEAGLENILSRFANVEFKSAQLPIEKPLLKNKIIAVAKDEAF
;
A
#
# COMPACT_ATOMS: atom_id res chain seq x y z
N GLU A 1 6.88 -9.91 -0.29
CA GLU A 1 6.63 -10.67 0.94
C GLU A 1 5.21 -10.44 1.46
N GLN A 2 4.58 -11.47 2.01
CA GLN A 2 3.27 -11.41 2.63
C GLN A 2 3.43 -11.12 4.13
N LEU A 3 2.82 -10.03 4.59
CA LEU A 3 2.77 -9.69 6.01
C LEU A 3 1.37 -10.00 6.55
N ASP A 4 1.28 -10.91 7.49
CA ASP A 4 0.00 -11.34 8.06
C ASP A 4 0.15 -11.57 9.56
N LEU A 5 -0.46 -10.69 10.35
CA LEU A 5 -0.41 -10.75 11.81
C LEU A 5 -1.12 -12.00 12.37
N TRP A 6 -2.16 -12.49 11.69
CA TRP A 6 -2.93 -13.64 12.13
C TRP A 6 -2.22 -14.96 11.84
N MET A 7 -1.74 -15.17 10.59
CA MET A 7 -1.09 -16.44 10.21
C MET A 7 0.35 -16.52 10.69
N ALA A 8 1.12 -15.46 10.53
CA ALA A 8 2.55 -15.46 10.79
C ALA A 8 2.91 -14.87 12.16
N GLY A 9 2.05 -14.02 12.70
CA GLY A 9 2.23 -13.35 13.98
C GLY A 9 3.16 -12.14 13.92
N GLU A 10 3.08 -11.31 14.96
CA GLU A 10 3.83 -10.05 15.07
C GLU A 10 5.35 -10.25 14.97
N ASN A 11 5.89 -11.26 15.64
CA ASN A 11 7.34 -11.50 15.65
C ASN A 11 7.90 -11.83 14.27
N TYR A 12 7.15 -12.58 13.46
CA TYR A 12 7.55 -12.88 12.10
C TYR A 12 7.46 -11.63 11.22
N CYS A 13 6.39 -10.86 11.31
CA CYS A 13 6.27 -9.60 10.56
C CYS A 13 7.40 -8.63 10.95
N ARG A 14 7.73 -8.52 12.23
CA ARG A 14 8.85 -7.71 12.72
C ARG A 14 10.19 -8.17 12.15
N TYR A 15 10.41 -9.49 12.09
CA TYR A 15 11.60 -10.06 11.47
C TYR A 15 11.67 -9.72 9.98
N GLN A 16 10.57 -9.84 9.25
CA GLN A 16 10.52 -9.51 7.81
C GLN A 16 10.81 -8.02 7.57
N PHE A 17 10.22 -7.13 8.34
CA PHE A 17 10.54 -5.71 8.26
C PHE A 17 12.02 -5.44 8.53
N TYR A 18 12.58 -6.03 9.58
CA TYR A 18 14.00 -5.87 9.89
C TYR A 18 14.89 -6.38 8.75
N GLN A 19 14.59 -7.54 8.16
CA GLN A 19 15.34 -8.04 7.00
C GLN A 19 15.24 -7.08 5.81
N ALA A 20 14.04 -6.58 5.51
CA ALA A 20 13.83 -5.63 4.42
C ALA A 20 14.64 -4.34 4.61
N THR A 21 14.80 -3.84 5.85
CA THR A 21 15.64 -2.64 6.12
C THR A 21 17.13 -2.86 5.90
N GLN A 22 17.59 -4.11 5.77
CA GLN A 22 19.00 -4.39 5.47
C GLN A 22 19.27 -4.35 3.96
N GLU A 23 18.23 -4.37 3.13
CA GLU A 23 18.32 -4.51 1.69
C GLU A 23 17.70 -3.34 0.93
N ALA A 24 16.86 -2.52 1.59
CA ALA A 24 16.10 -1.45 0.94
C ALA A 24 16.08 -0.16 1.78
N ASP A 25 16.20 0.97 1.08
CA ASP A 25 16.07 2.31 1.66
C ASP A 25 14.61 2.74 1.85
N LEU A 26 13.69 2.12 1.10
CA LEU A 26 12.26 2.37 1.15
C LEU A 26 11.49 1.05 1.14
N ILE A 27 10.55 0.91 2.07
CA ILE A 27 9.62 -0.22 2.13
C ILE A 27 8.20 0.31 1.90
N ILE A 28 7.53 -0.22 0.90
CA ILE A 28 6.13 0.08 0.61
C ILE A 28 5.30 -1.13 1.01
N VAL A 29 4.29 -0.90 1.85
CA VAL A 29 3.34 -1.92 2.29
C VAL A 29 1.98 -1.62 1.67
N GLU A 30 1.46 -2.54 0.86
CA GLU A 30 0.14 -2.45 0.27
C GLU A 30 -0.90 -3.12 1.17
N GLY A 31 -1.99 -2.41 1.45
CA GLY A 31 -3.14 -2.99 2.15
C GLY A 31 -3.98 -3.83 1.20
N ALA A 32 -4.35 -5.04 1.62
CA ALA A 32 -5.08 -5.99 0.78
C ALA A 32 -6.57 -5.67 0.62
N MET A 33 -7.15 -4.93 1.55
CA MET A 33 -8.57 -4.54 1.60
C MET A 33 -8.72 -3.09 2.05
N GLY A 34 -9.93 -2.65 2.33
CA GLY A 34 -10.14 -1.34 2.95
C GLY A 34 -9.36 -1.21 4.27
N MET A 35 -8.99 0.02 4.61
CA MET A 35 -8.05 0.33 5.70
C MET A 35 -8.37 -0.38 7.02
N PHE A 36 -9.65 -0.49 7.36
CA PHE A 36 -10.14 -1.08 8.61
C PHE A 36 -10.87 -2.42 8.40
N ASP A 37 -10.85 -2.95 7.18
CA ASP A 37 -11.50 -4.22 6.87
C ASP A 37 -10.57 -5.39 7.20
N GLY A 38 -11.17 -6.44 7.78
CA GLY A 38 -10.44 -7.61 8.25
C GLY A 38 -10.11 -7.58 9.74
N ASP A 39 -9.69 -8.74 10.27
CA ASP A 39 -9.25 -8.93 11.66
C ASP A 39 -8.09 -9.94 11.67
N PRO A 40 -6.84 -9.47 11.77
CA PRO A 40 -6.38 -8.08 11.79
C PRO A 40 -6.51 -7.36 10.43
N SER A 41 -6.73 -6.04 10.49
CA SER A 41 -6.81 -5.14 9.34
C SER A 41 -5.44 -4.56 8.94
N SER A 42 -5.38 -3.85 7.80
CA SER A 42 -4.20 -3.06 7.41
C SER A 42 -3.86 -1.98 8.44
N ALA A 43 -4.87 -1.38 9.07
CA ALA A 43 -4.69 -0.42 10.15
C ALA A 43 -4.06 -1.07 11.40
N ASP A 44 -4.40 -2.32 11.71
CA ASP A 44 -3.78 -3.05 12.84
C ASP A 44 -2.29 -3.31 12.58
N LEU A 45 -1.92 -3.67 11.36
CA LEU A 45 -0.53 -3.81 10.96
C LEU A 45 0.22 -2.48 11.11
N ALA A 46 -0.35 -1.41 10.59
CA ALA A 46 0.25 -0.08 10.64
C ALA A 46 0.43 0.40 12.09
N ALA A 47 -0.59 0.25 12.94
CA ALA A 47 -0.53 0.61 14.36
C ALA A 47 0.52 -0.22 15.12
N THR A 48 0.58 -1.55 14.90
CA THR A 48 1.52 -2.46 15.56
C THR A 48 2.99 -2.05 15.32
N PHE A 49 3.29 -1.54 14.13
CA PHE A 49 4.65 -1.19 13.73
C PHE A 49 4.90 0.32 13.60
N ASN A 50 3.94 1.17 13.99
CA ASN A 50 3.99 2.63 13.83
C ASN A 50 4.28 3.07 12.38
N ILE A 51 3.71 2.37 11.40
CA ILE A 51 3.90 2.69 9.98
C ILE A 51 2.92 3.79 9.59
N PRO A 52 3.39 4.96 9.12
CA PRO A 52 2.50 6.00 8.63
C PRO A 52 1.83 5.55 7.32
N MET A 53 0.53 5.83 7.18
CA MET A 53 -0.29 5.42 6.05
C MET A 53 -0.57 6.58 5.11
N ALA A 54 -0.64 6.32 3.80
CA ALA A 54 -1.28 7.18 2.83
C ALA A 54 -2.61 6.56 2.42
N ILE A 55 -3.68 7.35 2.41
CA ILE A 55 -4.97 6.92 1.88
C ILE A 55 -4.92 7.10 0.35
N VAL A 56 -5.10 6.02 -0.40
CA VAL A 56 -5.33 6.07 -1.85
C VAL A 56 -6.81 5.90 -2.11
N MET A 57 -7.46 6.90 -2.71
CA MET A 57 -8.91 6.90 -2.92
C MET A 57 -9.26 7.24 -4.36
N ASP A 58 -10.11 6.43 -4.99
CA ASP A 58 -10.74 6.82 -6.26
C ASP A 58 -11.77 7.92 -6.00
N VAL A 59 -11.47 9.12 -6.49
CA VAL A 59 -12.30 10.31 -6.29
C VAL A 59 -13.20 10.61 -7.48
N LYS A 60 -13.37 9.66 -8.40
CA LYS A 60 -14.27 9.82 -9.55
C LYS A 60 -15.68 10.19 -9.09
N GLY A 61 -16.14 11.37 -9.53
CA GLY A 61 -17.46 11.89 -9.15
C GLY A 61 -17.59 12.42 -7.72
N MET A 62 -16.47 12.55 -6.99
CA MET A 62 -16.42 13.16 -5.66
C MET A 62 -15.54 14.40 -5.69
N ALA A 63 -15.87 15.41 -4.91
CA ALA A 63 -15.04 16.59 -4.66
C ALA A 63 -14.83 16.74 -3.14
N GLN A 64 -15.52 17.68 -2.46
CA GLN A 64 -15.43 17.83 -1.00
C GLN A 64 -15.85 16.56 -0.22
N THR A 65 -16.69 15.71 -0.82
CA THR A 65 -17.08 14.42 -0.21
C THR A 65 -15.85 13.51 -0.03
N ALA A 66 -14.88 13.54 -0.95
CA ALA A 66 -13.63 12.78 -0.81
C ALA A 66 -12.86 13.22 0.45
N ALA A 67 -12.80 14.53 0.71
CA ALA A 67 -12.18 15.06 1.93
C ALA A 67 -12.91 14.59 3.20
N ALA A 68 -14.25 14.61 3.20
CA ALA A 68 -15.05 14.12 4.33
C ALA A 68 -14.79 12.63 4.63
N ILE A 69 -14.70 11.79 3.60
CA ILE A 69 -14.37 10.36 3.74
C ILE A 69 -12.95 10.20 4.26
N ALA A 70 -11.97 10.89 3.67
CA ALA A 70 -10.57 10.82 4.08
C ALA A 70 -10.39 11.25 5.55
N MET A 71 -11.04 12.33 5.97
CA MET A 71 -11.06 12.77 7.37
C MET A 71 -11.70 11.73 8.29
N GLY A 72 -12.79 11.10 7.86
CA GLY A 72 -13.44 10.02 8.60
C GLY A 72 -12.49 8.84 8.83
N LEU A 73 -11.79 8.41 7.78
CA LEU A 73 -10.79 7.34 7.87
C LEU A 73 -9.61 7.73 8.76
N ALA A 74 -9.08 8.94 8.60
CA ALA A 74 -7.91 9.40 9.36
C ALA A 74 -8.19 9.58 10.86
N ASN A 75 -9.45 9.85 11.25
CA ASN A 75 -9.85 10.07 12.64
C ASN A 75 -10.63 8.90 13.25
N TYR A 76 -10.77 7.79 12.53
CA TYR A 76 -11.54 6.65 13.03
C TYR A 76 -10.87 5.94 14.20
N ARG A 77 -9.51 5.97 14.23
CA ARG A 77 -8.69 5.38 15.30
C ARG A 77 -7.53 6.32 15.63
N ASP A 78 -7.25 6.48 16.93
CA ASP A 78 -6.20 7.37 17.44
C ASP A 78 -4.79 6.74 17.37
N ASP A 79 -4.70 5.42 17.21
CA ASP A 79 -3.45 4.66 17.15
C ASP A 79 -2.87 4.50 15.74
N VAL A 80 -3.55 5.07 14.73
CA VAL A 80 -3.11 5.03 13.33
C VAL A 80 -2.70 6.42 12.87
N GLN A 81 -1.56 6.52 12.21
CA GLN A 81 -1.06 7.78 11.63
C GLN A 81 -1.33 7.84 10.13
N VAL A 82 -2.14 8.80 9.70
CA VAL A 82 -2.40 9.05 8.28
C VAL A 82 -1.65 10.29 7.83
N ALA A 83 -0.72 10.13 6.89
CA ALA A 83 0.12 11.21 6.37
C ALA A 83 -0.60 12.11 5.36
N GLY A 84 -1.67 11.61 4.71
CA GLY A 84 -2.46 12.39 3.76
C GLY A 84 -3.22 11.53 2.76
N LEU A 85 -3.82 12.21 1.78
CA LEU A 85 -4.65 11.63 0.72
C LEU A 85 -3.92 11.65 -0.63
N ILE A 86 -3.92 10.54 -1.34
CA ILE A 86 -3.61 10.43 -2.77
C ILE A 86 -4.94 10.25 -3.51
N ALA A 87 -5.32 11.24 -4.31
CA ALA A 87 -6.59 11.25 -5.03
C ALA A 87 -6.43 10.63 -6.42
N ASN A 88 -6.85 9.37 -6.58
CA ASN A 88 -6.87 8.68 -7.87
C ASN A 88 -8.09 9.08 -8.70
N SER A 89 -7.98 9.05 -10.03
CA SER A 89 -9.01 9.52 -10.98
C SER A 89 -9.36 11.02 -10.84
N CYS A 90 -8.41 11.84 -10.37
CA CYS A 90 -8.53 13.29 -10.29
C CYS A 90 -8.03 13.93 -11.60
N SER A 91 -8.94 14.29 -12.51
CA SER A 91 -8.59 14.57 -13.90
C SER A 91 -8.41 16.06 -14.22
N THR A 92 -8.77 16.98 -13.33
CA THR A 92 -8.72 18.43 -13.61
C THR A 92 -8.18 19.23 -12.43
N GLU A 93 -7.53 20.37 -12.73
CA GLU A 93 -7.06 21.31 -11.70
C GLU A 93 -8.20 21.82 -10.81
N ARG A 94 -9.38 22.07 -11.39
CA ARG A 94 -10.56 22.45 -10.60
C ARG A 94 -11.00 21.38 -9.63
N HIS A 95 -10.91 20.10 -10.05
CA HIS A 95 -11.23 18.97 -9.19
C HIS A 95 -10.23 18.84 -8.03
N ARG A 96 -8.93 18.94 -8.35
CA ARG A 96 -7.85 18.98 -7.36
C ARG A 96 -8.10 20.06 -6.30
N GLN A 97 -8.35 21.30 -6.76
CA GLN A 97 -8.55 22.45 -5.87
C GLN A 97 -9.73 22.26 -4.92
N LEU A 98 -10.87 21.71 -5.42
CA LEU A 98 -12.05 21.46 -4.59
C LEU A 98 -11.79 20.44 -3.47
N ILE A 99 -10.94 19.44 -3.73
CA ILE A 99 -10.57 18.44 -2.72
C ILE A 99 -9.59 19.08 -1.73
N GLU A 100 -8.55 19.75 -2.22
CA GLU A 100 -7.51 20.36 -1.42
C GLU A 100 -8.06 21.42 -0.47
N ASP A 101 -8.93 22.32 -0.95
CA ASP A 101 -9.56 23.37 -0.14
C ASP A 101 -10.47 22.81 0.98
N ALA A 102 -10.94 21.57 0.83
CA ALA A 102 -11.80 20.90 1.81
C ALA A 102 -11.02 20.06 2.84
N LEU A 103 -9.73 19.79 2.59
CA LEU A 103 -8.88 19.03 3.51
C LEU A 103 -8.28 19.95 4.57
N PRO A 104 -8.17 19.51 5.84
CA PRO A 104 -7.44 20.26 6.87
C PRO A 104 -5.92 20.13 6.66
N GLU A 105 -5.18 21.08 7.20
CA GLU A 105 -3.70 21.07 7.14
C GLU A 105 -3.08 19.78 7.72
N SER A 106 -3.76 19.16 8.69
CA SER A 106 -3.34 17.88 9.30
C SER A 106 -3.49 16.66 8.40
N LEU A 107 -4.27 16.77 7.31
CA LEU A 107 -4.50 15.70 6.34
C LEU A 107 -4.34 16.27 4.91
N PRO A 108 -3.12 16.54 4.46
CA PRO A 108 -2.88 17.20 3.17
C PRO A 108 -3.21 16.28 1.99
N LEU A 109 -3.52 16.91 0.85
CA LEU A 109 -3.54 16.24 -0.44
C LEU A 109 -2.07 16.00 -0.87
N LEU A 110 -1.65 14.74 -0.87
CA LEU A 110 -0.27 14.36 -1.19
C LEU A 110 -0.02 14.40 -2.70
N ALA A 111 -0.96 13.87 -3.48
CA ALA A 111 -0.89 13.84 -4.93
C ALA A 111 -2.27 13.67 -5.55
N THR A 112 -2.37 14.01 -6.84
CA THR A 112 -3.52 13.72 -7.67
C THR A 112 -3.09 12.93 -8.90
N LEU A 113 -3.77 11.82 -9.14
CA LEU A 113 -3.46 10.90 -10.21
C LEU A 113 -4.60 10.96 -11.25
N PRO A 114 -4.38 11.54 -12.43
CA PRO A 114 -5.38 11.51 -13.50
C PRO A 114 -5.48 10.10 -14.08
N ARG A 115 -6.62 9.76 -14.66
CA ARG A 115 -6.75 8.48 -15.35
C ARG A 115 -5.78 8.42 -16.52
N SER A 116 -5.04 7.32 -16.63
CA SER A 116 -4.11 7.05 -17.71
C SER A 116 -4.31 5.64 -18.24
N GLU A 117 -4.50 5.52 -19.56
CA GLU A 117 -4.58 4.24 -20.26
C GLU A 117 -3.20 3.55 -20.33
N LEU A 118 -2.12 4.33 -20.27
CA LEU A 118 -0.75 3.82 -20.36
C LEU A 118 -0.36 2.97 -19.14
N VAL A 119 -0.93 3.27 -17.97
CA VAL A 119 -0.65 2.54 -16.72
C VAL A 119 -1.73 1.50 -16.39
N SER A 120 -2.78 1.42 -17.19
CA SER A 120 -3.86 0.46 -16.98
C SER A 120 -3.39 -0.95 -17.26
N LEU A 121 -3.56 -1.85 -16.32
CA LEU A 121 -3.27 -3.27 -16.51
C LEU A 121 -4.46 -3.96 -17.20
N PRO A 122 -4.20 -4.94 -18.10
CA PRO A 122 -5.27 -5.70 -18.71
C PRO A 122 -6.01 -6.51 -17.65
N GLU A 123 -7.33 -6.50 -17.73
CA GLU A 123 -8.21 -7.28 -16.86
C GLU A 123 -8.84 -8.44 -17.66
N ARG A 124 -8.97 -9.60 -17.03
CA ARG A 124 -9.76 -10.72 -17.55
C ARG A 124 -11.08 -10.82 -16.81
N HIS A 125 -12.04 -11.50 -17.45
CA HIS A 125 -13.42 -11.68 -16.95
C HIS A 125 -13.53 -12.24 -15.52
N LEU A 126 -12.49 -12.91 -15.00
CA LEU A 126 -12.47 -13.55 -13.69
C LEU A 126 -11.25 -13.16 -12.85
N GLY A 127 -10.55 -12.10 -13.18
CA GLY A 127 -9.43 -11.63 -12.37
C GLY A 127 -8.23 -11.09 -13.15
N LEU A 128 -7.11 -10.98 -12.44
CA LEU A 128 -5.87 -10.42 -12.96
C LEU A 128 -5.22 -11.33 -13.99
N VAL A 129 -4.53 -10.75 -14.95
CA VAL A 129 -3.64 -11.46 -15.88
C VAL A 129 -2.34 -11.77 -15.12
N GLN A 130 -1.82 -12.98 -15.29
CA GLN A 130 -0.54 -13.32 -14.65
C GLN A 130 0.60 -12.49 -15.24
N ALA A 131 1.52 -12.05 -14.38
CA ALA A 131 2.67 -11.24 -14.79
C ALA A 131 3.52 -11.93 -15.87
N SER A 132 3.61 -13.26 -15.83
CA SER A 132 4.33 -14.07 -16.83
C SER A 132 3.74 -13.96 -18.24
N GLU A 133 2.42 -13.79 -18.36
CA GLU A 133 1.71 -13.73 -19.67
C GLU A 133 1.90 -12.37 -20.37
N VAL A 134 2.16 -11.30 -19.62
CA VAL A 134 2.25 -9.93 -20.14
C VAL A 134 3.60 -9.26 -19.85
N ARG A 135 4.63 -10.05 -19.56
CA ARG A 135 5.93 -9.58 -19.08
C ARG A 135 6.51 -8.43 -19.91
N ASN A 136 6.49 -8.55 -21.22
CA ASN A 136 7.06 -7.52 -22.12
C ASN A 136 6.25 -6.21 -22.12
N GLU A 137 4.96 -6.28 -21.83
CA GLU A 137 4.09 -5.09 -21.72
C GLU A 137 4.21 -4.45 -20.35
N LEU A 138 4.48 -5.25 -19.29
CA LEU A 138 4.58 -4.77 -17.92
C LEU A 138 5.73 -3.78 -17.75
N GLU A 139 6.91 -4.04 -18.32
CA GLU A 139 8.06 -3.12 -18.22
C GLU A 139 7.70 -1.73 -18.78
N LEU A 140 7.08 -1.67 -19.95
CA LEU A 140 6.63 -0.40 -20.55
C LEU A 140 5.58 0.30 -19.67
N ARG A 141 4.68 -0.46 -19.05
CA ARG A 141 3.66 0.10 -18.16
C ARG A 141 4.25 0.56 -16.83
N PHE A 142 5.29 -0.11 -16.32
CA PHE A 142 6.00 0.31 -15.12
C PHE A 142 6.78 1.61 -15.36
N GLU A 143 7.47 1.75 -16.50
CA GLU A 143 8.12 3.02 -16.87
C GLU A 143 7.09 4.15 -17.01
N ALA A 144 6.00 3.91 -17.74
CA ALA A 144 4.92 4.90 -17.86
C ALA A 144 4.28 5.22 -16.50
N GLY A 145 4.18 4.24 -15.59
CA GLY A 145 3.69 4.41 -14.23
C GLY A 145 4.63 5.26 -13.40
N ALA A 146 5.94 5.05 -13.51
CA ALA A 146 6.95 5.84 -12.83
C ALA A 146 6.89 7.31 -13.27
N ASP A 147 6.87 7.57 -14.58
CA ASP A 147 6.74 8.92 -15.12
C ASP A 147 5.44 9.60 -14.64
N TRP A 148 4.33 8.88 -14.67
CA TRP A 148 3.04 9.37 -14.19
C TRP A 148 3.05 9.74 -12.70
N LEU A 149 3.73 8.96 -11.86
CA LEU A 149 3.88 9.26 -10.44
C LEU A 149 4.81 10.46 -10.19
N VAL A 150 5.89 10.58 -10.97
CA VAL A 150 6.80 11.75 -10.92
C VAL A 150 6.06 13.02 -11.33
N GLU A 151 5.30 13.00 -12.44
CA GLU A 151 4.46 14.12 -12.87
C GLU A 151 3.43 14.53 -11.81
N ALA A 152 2.92 13.59 -11.04
CA ALA A 152 2.02 13.84 -9.92
C ALA A 152 2.75 14.39 -8.66
N GLY A 153 4.08 14.49 -8.68
CA GLY A 153 4.90 14.98 -7.57
C GLY A 153 5.10 13.99 -6.42
N LEU A 154 4.83 12.69 -6.64
CA LEU A 154 4.96 11.69 -5.59
C LEU A 154 6.40 11.50 -5.10
N GLU A 155 7.41 11.81 -5.89
CA GLU A 155 8.82 11.76 -5.46
C GLU A 155 9.11 12.65 -4.23
N ASN A 156 8.35 13.72 -4.06
CA ASN A 156 8.51 14.68 -2.97
C ASN A 156 7.74 14.31 -1.69
N ILE A 157 6.85 13.32 -1.75
CA ILE A 157 6.02 12.97 -0.59
C ILE A 157 6.76 12.17 0.47
N LEU A 158 7.87 11.51 0.14
CA LEU A 158 8.64 10.69 1.08
C LEU A 158 9.08 11.49 2.30
N SER A 159 9.39 12.79 2.14
CA SER A 159 9.75 13.69 3.24
C SER A 159 8.61 13.94 4.23
N ARG A 160 7.38 13.60 3.89
CA ARG A 160 6.19 13.74 4.75
C ARG A 160 5.94 12.53 5.63
N PHE A 161 6.63 11.42 5.38
CA PHE A 161 6.53 10.23 6.20
C PHE A 161 7.64 10.20 7.23
N ALA A 162 7.28 9.92 8.48
CA ALA A 162 8.26 9.72 9.52
C ALA A 162 9.06 8.43 9.25
N ASN A 163 10.35 8.46 9.53
CA ASN A 163 11.17 7.26 9.49
C ASN A 163 10.72 6.26 10.56
N VAL A 164 10.61 5.01 10.17
CA VAL A 164 10.27 3.91 11.07
C VAL A 164 11.51 3.05 11.29
N GLU A 165 11.89 2.88 12.55
CA GLU A 165 13.04 2.03 12.91
C GLU A 165 12.55 0.63 13.31
N PHE A 166 13.06 -0.40 12.66
CA PHE A 166 12.82 -1.78 13.03
C PHE A 166 14.02 -2.34 13.74
N LYS A 167 13.85 -2.68 15.02
CA LYS A 167 14.90 -3.32 15.82
C LYS A 167 15.16 -4.73 15.32
N SER A 168 16.41 -5.19 15.45
CA SER A 168 16.77 -6.58 15.17
C SER A 168 15.81 -7.55 15.85
N ALA A 169 15.24 -8.43 15.08
CA ALA A 169 14.33 -9.47 15.51
C ALA A 169 14.89 -10.83 15.11
N GLN A 170 14.82 -11.78 16.02
CA GLN A 170 15.16 -13.17 15.73
C GLN A 170 13.88 -14.00 15.82
N LEU A 171 13.69 -14.86 14.83
CA LEU A 171 12.61 -15.82 14.92
C LEU A 171 12.88 -16.81 16.04
N PRO A 172 11.89 -17.15 16.85
CA PRO A 172 12.04 -18.21 17.85
C PRO A 172 12.42 -19.50 17.14
N ILE A 173 13.33 -20.28 17.73
CA ILE A 173 13.66 -21.62 17.23
C ILE A 173 12.46 -22.52 17.51
N GLU A 174 11.63 -22.71 16.51
CA GLU A 174 10.49 -23.61 16.62
C GLU A 174 10.92 -25.07 16.48
N LYS A 175 10.26 -25.93 17.25
CA LYS A 175 10.44 -27.35 17.06
C LYS A 175 9.88 -27.74 15.69
N PRO A 176 10.65 -28.43 14.84
CA PRO A 176 10.18 -28.82 13.52
C PRO A 176 9.03 -29.83 13.62
N LEU A 177 7.79 -29.35 13.53
CA LEU A 177 6.58 -30.17 13.66
C LEU A 177 6.50 -31.29 12.61
N LEU A 178 7.08 -31.03 11.43
CA LEU A 178 7.06 -31.97 10.30
C LEU A 178 8.41 -32.70 10.10
N LYS A 179 9.21 -32.81 11.17
CA LYS A 179 10.48 -33.55 11.11
C LYS A 179 10.25 -34.97 10.62
N ASN A 180 11.02 -35.41 9.63
CA ASN A 180 10.95 -36.69 8.97
C ASN A 180 9.63 -36.97 8.20
N LYS A 181 8.88 -35.94 7.82
CA LYS A 181 7.74 -36.05 6.90
C LYS A 181 8.17 -35.65 5.49
N ILE A 182 7.58 -36.28 4.49
CA ILE A 182 7.70 -35.87 3.09
C ILE A 182 6.55 -34.92 2.82
N ILE A 183 6.89 -33.71 2.35
CA ILE A 183 5.92 -32.70 1.96
C ILE A 183 5.92 -32.64 0.44
N ALA A 184 4.78 -33.00 -0.17
CA ALA A 184 4.57 -32.82 -1.61
C ALA A 184 3.94 -31.45 -1.83
N VAL A 185 4.59 -30.63 -2.67
CA VAL A 185 4.10 -29.31 -3.07
C VAL A 185 3.72 -29.38 -4.54
N ALA A 186 2.45 -29.14 -4.85
CA ALA A 186 2.02 -28.93 -6.22
C ALA A 186 2.54 -27.55 -6.66
N LYS A 187 3.21 -27.50 -7.80
CA LYS A 187 3.75 -26.27 -8.36
C LYS A 187 3.55 -26.28 -9.88
N ASP A 188 3.00 -25.25 -10.40
CA ASP A 188 2.89 -24.96 -11.82
C ASP A 188 3.29 -23.49 -12.12
N GLU A 189 2.98 -23.01 -13.31
CA GLU A 189 3.30 -21.62 -13.70
C GLU A 189 2.42 -20.56 -13.01
N ALA A 190 1.38 -20.97 -12.29
CA ALA A 190 0.48 -20.09 -11.58
C ALA A 190 0.94 -19.78 -10.13
N PHE A 191 1.90 -20.57 -9.61
CA PHE A 191 2.39 -20.48 -8.23
C PHE A 191 3.92 -20.47 -8.15
#